data_b27559b59e1a6264fcefa26722bd0c62
#
_entry.id   b27559b59e1a6264fcefa26722bd0c62
#
_cell.length_a   1.000
_cell.length_b   1.000
_cell.length_c   1.000
_cell.angle_alpha   90.00
_cell.angle_beta   90.00
_cell.angle_gamma   90.00
#
_symmetry.space_group_name_H-M   'P 1'
#
loop_
_entity.id
_entity.type
_entity.pdbx_description
1 polymer ?
#
loop_
_entity_poly.entity_id
_entity_poly.type
_entity_poly.pdbx_seq_one_letter_code
_entity_poly.pdbx_strand_id
1 'polypeptide(L)'
;PKTKILAVGQVSNVLGVENPVKNLGKLVHKYGGYLVVDGAQSLPHMPVDVADLGADFFAFSAHKAMGPMGIGVLWGKMDLLNAMPPMLTGGEMIDSVTEQDAVWAPVPEKFEAGTQDAAGIFATGAALDYLVNTVGYENIQAREQALVHYLMGELMQLDFVQIIGSIYWDNHHGVVSFNVKGIHPHDVASIMDMDGVCIRAGHHCAQPLLTWLGVENLACCRASVAFYNDKADIDKFIAGLHHVWSTFNG
;
A
#
# COMPACT_ATOMS: atom_id res chain seq x y z
N PRO A 1 15.79 -25.21 -5.65
CA PRO A 1 15.22 -23.91 -5.87
C PRO A 1 16.31 -22.87 -6.04
N LYS A 2 16.12 -21.97 -7.01
CA LYS A 2 17.12 -20.94 -7.33
C LYS A 2 16.76 -19.56 -6.73
N THR A 3 15.55 -19.45 -6.14
CA THR A 3 15.06 -18.21 -5.55
C THR A 3 15.87 -17.83 -4.33
N LYS A 4 16.42 -16.64 -4.32
CA LYS A 4 17.20 -16.08 -3.21
C LYS A 4 16.42 -15.03 -2.42
N ILE A 5 15.54 -14.30 -3.08
CA ILE A 5 14.73 -13.26 -2.47
C ILE A 5 13.29 -13.43 -2.96
N LEU A 6 12.34 -13.36 -2.04
CA LEU A 6 10.92 -13.18 -2.31
C LEU A 6 10.54 -11.78 -1.86
N ALA A 7 10.25 -10.90 -2.79
CA ALA A 7 9.70 -9.57 -2.52
C ALA A 7 8.19 -9.58 -2.79
N VAL A 8 7.37 -9.20 -1.81
CA VAL A 8 5.91 -9.27 -1.93
C VAL A 8 5.24 -8.16 -1.11
N GLY A 9 4.20 -7.55 -1.69
CA GLY A 9 3.31 -6.65 -0.93
C GLY A 9 2.48 -7.43 0.08
N GLN A 10 2.36 -6.96 1.31
CA GLN A 10 1.48 -7.59 2.30
C GLN A 10 0.02 -7.38 1.89
N VAL A 11 -0.37 -6.17 1.50
CA VAL A 11 -1.69 -5.86 0.93
C VAL A 11 -1.51 -5.30 -0.47
N SER A 12 -2.30 -5.80 -1.42
CA SER A 12 -2.26 -5.33 -2.80
C SER A 12 -2.81 -3.91 -2.93
N ASN A 13 -2.03 -3.02 -3.55
CA ASN A 13 -2.47 -1.65 -3.83
C ASN A 13 -3.54 -1.54 -4.93
N VAL A 14 -3.82 -2.62 -5.64
CA VAL A 14 -4.88 -2.71 -6.67
C VAL A 14 -6.09 -3.44 -6.14
N LEU A 15 -5.87 -4.64 -5.60
CA LEU A 15 -6.97 -5.54 -5.22
C LEU A 15 -7.45 -5.34 -3.78
N GLY A 16 -6.69 -4.62 -2.95
CA GLY A 16 -6.98 -4.48 -1.51
C GLY A 16 -6.81 -5.78 -0.71
N VAL A 17 -6.45 -6.87 -1.35
CA VAL A 17 -6.40 -8.21 -0.75
C VAL A 17 -5.07 -8.42 -0.03
N GLU A 18 -5.14 -9.02 1.16
CA GLU A 18 -3.96 -9.43 1.92
C GLU A 18 -3.34 -10.71 1.36
N ASN A 19 -2.04 -10.69 1.15
CA ASN A 19 -1.26 -11.87 0.75
C ASN A 19 -0.84 -12.69 1.97
N PRO A 20 -0.73 -14.02 1.85
CA PRO A 20 -0.35 -14.91 2.95
C PRO A 20 1.17 -14.86 3.22
N VAL A 21 1.67 -13.67 3.55
CA VAL A 21 3.11 -13.33 3.65
C VAL A 21 3.84 -14.25 4.63
N LYS A 22 3.24 -14.53 5.79
CA LYS A 22 3.81 -15.44 6.80
C LYS A 22 4.05 -16.86 6.27
N ASN A 23 3.13 -17.38 5.45
CA ASN A 23 3.29 -18.71 4.84
C ASN A 23 4.33 -18.69 3.71
N LEU A 24 4.34 -17.62 2.92
CA LEU A 24 5.34 -17.40 1.88
C LEU A 24 6.75 -17.27 2.48
N GLY A 25 6.87 -16.56 3.61
CA GLY A 25 8.12 -16.44 4.37
C GLY A 25 8.66 -17.81 4.83
N LYS A 26 7.80 -18.62 5.46
CA LYS A 26 8.19 -19.99 5.85
C LYS A 26 8.68 -20.81 4.66
N LEU A 27 8.05 -20.65 3.51
CA LEU A 27 8.43 -21.38 2.30
C LEU A 27 9.79 -20.91 1.76
N VAL A 28 10.03 -19.60 1.64
CA VAL A 28 11.29 -19.08 1.11
C VAL A 28 12.46 -19.40 2.04
N HIS A 29 12.27 -19.28 3.35
CA HIS A 29 13.29 -19.61 4.36
C HIS A 29 13.68 -21.10 4.34
N LYS A 30 12.72 -22.00 4.12
CA LYS A 30 12.98 -23.43 3.95
C LYS A 30 14.05 -23.72 2.88
N TYR A 31 14.19 -22.84 1.90
CA TYR A 31 15.15 -22.96 0.80
C TYR A 31 16.32 -21.98 0.91
N GLY A 32 16.52 -21.37 2.08
CA GLY A 32 17.64 -20.46 2.33
C GLY A 32 17.55 -19.12 1.59
N GLY A 33 16.35 -18.69 1.24
CA GLY A 33 16.08 -17.36 0.68
C GLY A 33 15.61 -16.37 1.73
N TYR A 34 15.44 -15.12 1.34
CA TYR A 34 15.02 -14.00 2.19
C TYR A 34 13.64 -13.50 1.81
N LEU A 35 12.88 -13.00 2.80
CA LEU A 35 11.58 -12.38 2.63
C LEU A 35 11.68 -10.86 2.78
N VAL A 36 11.32 -10.15 1.71
CA VAL A 36 11.18 -8.68 1.68
C VAL A 36 9.70 -8.33 1.56
N VAL A 37 9.17 -7.62 2.54
CA VAL A 37 7.75 -7.27 2.60
C VAL A 37 7.55 -5.78 2.30
N ASP A 38 6.73 -5.47 1.30
CA ASP A 38 6.19 -4.13 1.10
C ASP A 38 4.95 -3.96 1.96
N GLY A 39 5.07 -3.17 3.02
CA GLY A 39 4.02 -2.82 3.96
C GLY A 39 3.30 -1.51 3.66
N ALA A 40 3.52 -0.91 2.50
CA ALA A 40 2.98 0.40 2.18
C ALA A 40 1.43 0.46 2.20
N GLN A 41 0.76 -0.65 1.96
CA GLN A 41 -0.70 -0.75 2.04
C GLN A 41 -1.19 -1.52 3.28
N SER A 42 -0.32 -2.19 4.03
CA SER A 42 -0.75 -2.87 5.26
C SER A 42 -0.65 -1.96 6.48
N LEU A 43 0.48 -1.27 6.66
CA LEU A 43 0.71 -0.45 7.84
C LEU A 43 -0.35 0.63 8.11
N PRO A 44 -0.95 1.31 7.11
CA PRO A 44 -2.03 2.26 7.35
C PRO A 44 -3.33 1.62 7.90
N HIS A 45 -3.56 0.34 7.61
CA HIS A 45 -4.85 -0.32 7.78
C HIS A 45 -4.87 -1.41 8.85
N MET A 46 -3.70 -1.94 9.23
CA MET A 46 -3.62 -3.07 10.15
C MET A 46 -2.33 -3.06 10.99
N PRO A 47 -2.34 -3.66 12.18
CA PRO A 47 -1.12 -3.78 12.98
C PRO A 47 -0.12 -4.70 12.27
N VAL A 48 1.14 -4.33 12.31
CA VAL A 48 2.23 -5.11 11.72
C VAL A 48 3.24 -5.49 12.79
N ASP A 49 3.45 -6.79 12.97
CA ASP A 49 4.57 -7.35 13.72
C ASP A 49 5.54 -8.04 12.76
N VAL A 50 6.67 -7.41 12.52
CA VAL A 50 7.68 -7.90 11.57
C VAL A 50 8.30 -9.24 11.99
N ALA A 51 8.34 -9.52 13.30
CA ALA A 51 8.84 -10.79 13.83
C ALA A 51 7.82 -11.91 13.58
N ASP A 52 6.53 -11.66 13.84
CA ASP A 52 5.45 -12.61 13.57
C ASP A 52 5.29 -12.90 12.08
N LEU A 53 5.46 -11.89 11.22
CA LEU A 53 5.48 -12.06 9.76
C LEU A 53 6.66 -12.94 9.31
N GLY A 54 7.73 -12.98 10.09
CA GLY A 54 8.98 -13.62 9.71
C GLY A 54 9.71 -12.83 8.62
N ALA A 55 9.49 -11.53 8.51
CA ALA A 55 10.14 -10.68 7.53
C ALA A 55 11.66 -10.60 7.79
N ASP A 56 12.46 -10.57 6.74
CA ASP A 56 13.88 -10.24 6.79
C ASP A 56 14.08 -8.75 6.57
N PHE A 57 13.22 -8.16 5.71
CA PHE A 57 13.10 -6.73 5.48
C PHE A 57 11.62 -6.34 5.36
N PHE A 58 11.29 -5.16 5.87
CA PHE A 58 9.96 -4.57 5.77
C PHE A 58 10.06 -3.09 5.42
N ALA A 59 9.33 -2.63 4.41
CA ALA A 59 9.38 -1.25 3.97
C ALA A 59 7.98 -0.63 3.91
N PHE A 60 7.89 0.67 4.23
CA PHE A 60 6.64 1.43 4.08
C PHE A 60 6.89 2.90 3.77
N SER A 61 5.85 3.60 3.34
CA SER A 61 5.87 5.03 3.03
C SER A 61 5.03 5.80 4.06
N ALA A 62 5.60 6.82 4.67
CA ALA A 62 4.95 7.59 5.74
C ALA A 62 3.64 8.27 5.28
N HIS A 63 3.61 8.81 4.05
CA HIS A 63 2.45 9.54 3.54
C HIS A 63 1.17 8.69 3.41
N LYS A 64 1.28 7.37 3.37
CA LYS A 64 0.12 6.48 3.40
C LYS A 64 -0.37 6.19 4.83
N ALA A 65 0.51 6.36 5.82
CA ALA A 65 0.26 6.16 7.24
C ALA A 65 0.11 7.50 8.00
N MET A 66 -0.63 8.46 7.43
CA MET A 66 -0.90 9.79 7.99
C MET A 66 0.35 10.69 8.17
N GLY A 67 1.51 10.21 7.74
CA GLY A 67 2.78 10.93 7.84
C GLY A 67 3.08 11.83 6.64
N PRO A 68 4.23 12.51 6.63
CA PRO A 68 4.61 13.43 5.56
C PRO A 68 5.01 12.70 4.28
N MET A 69 4.93 13.43 3.16
CA MET A 69 5.50 12.98 1.88
C MET A 69 7.03 13.01 1.94
N GLY A 70 7.67 12.18 1.11
CA GLY A 70 9.13 12.14 0.98
C GLY A 70 9.85 11.25 2.00
N ILE A 71 9.16 10.75 3.01
CA ILE A 71 9.71 9.84 4.02
C ILE A 71 9.25 8.40 3.77
N GLY A 72 10.20 7.49 3.83
CA GLY A 72 9.97 6.05 3.88
C GLY A 72 10.88 5.40 4.90
N VAL A 73 10.49 4.23 5.37
CA VAL A 73 11.23 3.46 6.37
C VAL A 73 11.52 2.07 5.82
N LEU A 74 12.76 1.64 5.99
CA LEU A 74 13.18 0.24 5.82
C LEU A 74 13.58 -0.32 7.18
N TRP A 75 12.85 -1.32 7.64
CA TRP A 75 13.28 -2.19 8.73
C TRP A 75 13.99 -3.42 8.16
N GLY A 76 15.04 -3.88 8.82
CA GLY A 76 15.73 -5.11 8.45
C GLY A 76 16.36 -5.80 9.65
N LYS A 77 16.58 -7.11 9.55
CA LYS A 77 17.34 -7.86 10.56
C LYS A 77 18.76 -7.31 10.63
N MET A 78 19.26 -7.08 11.84
CA MET A 78 20.52 -6.39 12.09
C MET A 78 21.72 -7.10 11.43
N ASP A 79 21.77 -8.41 11.46
CA ASP A 79 22.82 -9.20 10.82
C ASP A 79 22.84 -9.03 9.29
N LEU A 80 21.67 -8.93 8.67
CA LEU A 80 21.55 -8.69 7.23
C LEU A 80 21.92 -7.25 6.88
N LEU A 81 21.45 -6.27 7.65
CA LEU A 81 21.84 -4.87 7.46
C LEU A 81 23.35 -4.66 7.60
N ASN A 82 23.97 -5.31 8.58
CA ASN A 82 25.43 -5.25 8.75
C ASN A 82 26.18 -5.87 7.57
N ALA A 83 25.67 -6.94 6.97
CA ALA A 83 26.29 -7.60 5.83
C ALA A 83 26.11 -6.86 4.49
N MET A 84 25.08 -6.00 4.37
CA MET A 84 24.81 -5.25 3.13
C MET A 84 25.78 -4.07 2.98
N PRO A 85 26.26 -3.78 1.75
CA PRO A 85 26.88 -2.50 1.47
C PRO A 85 25.83 -1.38 1.44
N PRO A 86 26.21 -0.12 1.74
CA PRO A 86 25.32 1.01 1.54
C PRO A 86 25.03 1.22 0.04
N MET A 87 23.81 1.68 -0.28
CA MET A 87 23.42 1.99 -1.66
C MET A 87 23.86 3.41 -2.05
N LEU A 88 23.77 4.35 -1.12
CA LEU A 88 24.18 5.75 -1.30
C LEU A 88 25.31 6.07 -0.34
N THR A 89 26.20 6.94 -0.75
CA THR A 89 27.32 7.41 0.07
C THR A 89 27.29 8.93 0.19
N GLY A 90 27.78 9.46 1.33
CA GLY A 90 27.78 10.88 1.62
C GLY A 90 28.23 11.17 3.04
N GLY A 91 28.00 12.36 3.54
CA GLY A 91 28.24 12.72 4.93
C GLY A 91 27.39 11.89 5.90
N GLU A 92 27.77 11.86 7.15
CA GLU A 92 27.14 11.19 8.30
C GLU A 92 27.21 9.65 8.28
N MET A 93 27.24 8.99 7.10
CA MET A 93 27.20 7.54 6.96
C MET A 93 28.59 6.89 6.90
N ILE A 94 29.67 7.65 7.02
CA ILE A 94 31.07 7.22 6.97
C ILE A 94 31.71 7.44 8.34
N ASP A 95 32.42 6.41 8.86
CA ASP A 95 33.29 6.55 10.01
C ASP A 95 34.66 7.12 9.60
N SER A 96 35.28 6.55 8.58
CA SER A 96 36.52 7.06 7.99
C SER A 96 36.59 6.79 6.50
N VAL A 97 37.36 7.65 5.76
CA VAL A 97 37.55 7.51 4.34
C VAL A 97 38.99 7.85 3.94
N THR A 98 39.53 7.11 3.01
CA THR A 98 40.82 7.35 2.35
C THR A 98 40.63 7.47 0.84
N GLU A 99 41.68 7.71 0.10
CA GLU A 99 41.61 7.73 -1.38
C GLU A 99 41.27 6.36 -1.99
N GLN A 100 41.44 5.28 -1.25
CA GLN A 100 41.31 3.90 -1.76
C GLN A 100 40.18 3.12 -1.08
N ASP A 101 39.75 3.52 0.14
CA ASP A 101 38.83 2.72 0.95
C ASP A 101 37.99 3.60 1.88
N ALA A 102 36.91 3.03 2.40
CA ALA A 102 36.02 3.69 3.37
C ALA A 102 35.53 2.69 4.43
N VAL A 103 35.43 3.18 5.66
CA VAL A 103 34.77 2.47 6.75
C VAL A 103 33.42 3.13 6.99
N TRP A 104 32.38 2.35 6.94
CA TRP A 104 31.00 2.81 7.11
C TRP A 104 30.67 3.00 8.58
N ALA A 105 29.82 3.99 8.88
CA ALA A 105 29.22 4.13 10.18
C ALA A 105 28.40 2.87 10.57
N PRO A 106 28.09 2.67 11.85
CA PRO A 106 27.17 1.61 12.27
C PRO A 106 25.76 1.77 11.62
N VAL A 107 24.95 0.71 11.67
CA VAL A 107 23.51 0.80 11.34
C VAL A 107 22.80 1.52 12.49
N PRO A 108 21.90 2.49 12.23
CA PRO A 108 21.26 2.81 10.93
C PRO A 108 21.99 3.82 10.05
N GLU A 109 22.92 4.62 10.58
CA GLU A 109 23.59 5.73 9.90
C GLU A 109 24.25 5.28 8.59
N LYS A 110 24.77 4.05 8.53
CA LYS A 110 25.32 3.42 7.31
C LYS A 110 24.44 3.57 6.06
N PHE A 111 23.14 3.65 6.22
CA PHE A 111 22.17 3.73 5.12
C PHE A 111 21.53 5.11 4.97
N GLU A 112 21.95 6.09 5.78
CA GLU A 112 21.35 7.42 5.86
C GLU A 112 22.35 8.48 5.41
N ALA A 113 22.67 8.50 4.10
CA ALA A 113 23.67 9.41 3.52
C ALA A 113 23.19 10.86 3.46
N GLY A 114 24.01 11.79 3.98
CA GLY A 114 23.75 13.23 3.99
C GLY A 114 22.82 13.67 5.13
N THR A 115 22.54 14.96 5.22
CA THR A 115 21.62 15.51 6.22
C THR A 115 20.21 15.00 6.00
N GLN A 116 19.69 14.26 6.95
CA GLN A 116 18.36 13.67 6.88
C GLN A 116 17.26 14.72 7.11
N ASP A 117 16.06 14.46 6.57
CA ASP A 117 14.86 15.25 6.86
C ASP A 117 14.36 14.98 8.30
N ALA A 118 15.01 15.61 9.27
CA ALA A 118 14.67 15.44 10.70
C ALA A 118 13.21 15.81 11.01
N ALA A 119 12.66 16.83 10.33
CA ALA A 119 11.26 17.23 10.51
C ALA A 119 10.29 16.16 10.02
N GLY A 120 10.54 15.58 8.84
CA GLY A 120 9.75 14.49 8.30
C GLY A 120 9.87 13.20 9.10
N ILE A 121 11.05 12.88 9.61
CA ILE A 121 11.26 11.71 10.50
C ILE A 121 10.46 11.88 11.78
N PHE A 122 10.56 13.04 12.45
CA PHE A 122 9.79 13.35 13.67
C PHE A 122 8.28 13.28 13.43
N ALA A 123 7.80 13.88 12.32
CA ALA A 123 6.39 13.87 11.95
C ALA A 123 5.88 12.44 11.63
N THR A 124 6.74 11.58 11.04
CA THR A 124 6.41 10.17 10.84
C THR A 124 6.19 9.44 12.17
N GLY A 125 7.06 9.67 13.16
CA GLY A 125 6.89 9.13 14.52
C GLY A 125 5.56 9.56 15.14
N ALA A 126 5.22 10.85 15.05
CA ALA A 126 3.95 11.37 15.56
C ALA A 126 2.72 10.77 14.85
N ALA A 127 2.81 10.55 13.53
CA ALA A 127 1.73 9.91 12.77
C ALA A 127 1.52 8.44 13.17
N LEU A 128 2.61 7.69 13.37
CA LEU A 128 2.53 6.31 13.84
C LEU A 128 1.97 6.23 15.26
N ASP A 129 2.39 7.13 16.16
CA ASP A 129 1.84 7.24 17.52
C ASP A 129 0.34 7.52 17.48
N TYR A 130 -0.11 8.42 16.60
CA TYR A 130 -1.53 8.71 16.40
C TYR A 130 -2.32 7.46 15.96
N LEU A 131 -1.82 6.70 14.97
CA LEU A 131 -2.49 5.48 14.51
C LEU A 131 -2.54 4.41 15.60
N VAL A 132 -1.45 4.22 16.35
CA VAL A 132 -1.33 3.16 17.35
C VAL A 132 -2.08 3.52 18.63
N ASN A 133 -1.83 4.70 19.18
CA ASN A 133 -2.23 5.05 20.54
C ASN A 133 -3.47 5.95 20.62
N THR A 134 -3.77 6.73 19.58
CA THR A 134 -4.94 7.63 19.57
C THR A 134 -6.13 6.97 18.88
N VAL A 135 -5.98 6.48 17.66
CA VAL A 135 -7.07 5.81 16.92
C VAL A 135 -7.20 4.35 17.35
N GLY A 136 -6.09 3.62 17.35
CA GLY A 136 -6.01 2.19 17.61
C GLY A 136 -6.34 1.34 16.39
N TYR A 137 -5.47 0.38 16.07
CA TYR A 137 -5.68 -0.48 14.89
C TYR A 137 -6.94 -1.33 14.94
N GLU A 138 -7.40 -1.69 16.12
CA GLU A 138 -8.69 -2.42 16.27
C GLU A 138 -9.86 -1.56 15.77
N ASN A 139 -9.88 -0.27 16.08
CA ASN A 139 -10.89 0.67 15.61
C ASN A 139 -10.77 0.92 14.10
N ILE A 140 -9.53 1.08 13.59
CA ILE A 140 -9.26 1.24 12.16
C ILE A 140 -9.81 0.05 11.40
N GLN A 141 -9.41 -1.17 11.77
CA GLN A 141 -9.85 -2.39 11.10
C GLN A 141 -11.37 -2.57 11.15
N ALA A 142 -11.99 -2.41 12.32
CA ALA A 142 -13.43 -2.56 12.47
C ALA A 142 -14.20 -1.54 11.60
N ARG A 143 -13.73 -0.28 11.55
CA ARG A 143 -14.36 0.79 10.75
C ARG A 143 -14.19 0.54 9.27
N GLU A 144 -12.98 0.29 8.81
CA GLU A 144 -12.69 0.08 7.40
C GLU A 144 -13.33 -1.19 6.85
N GLN A 145 -13.36 -2.27 7.62
CA GLN A 145 -14.04 -3.51 7.24
C GLN A 145 -15.55 -3.28 7.03
N ALA A 146 -16.19 -2.52 7.93
CA ALA A 146 -17.60 -2.17 7.77
C ALA A 146 -17.83 -1.30 6.53
N LEU A 147 -16.95 -0.34 6.23
CA LEU A 147 -17.04 0.52 5.05
C LEU A 147 -16.78 -0.26 3.75
N VAL A 148 -15.77 -1.13 3.72
CA VAL A 148 -15.49 -1.98 2.55
C VAL A 148 -16.65 -2.93 2.28
N HIS A 149 -17.19 -3.55 3.32
CA HIS A 149 -18.37 -4.42 3.20
C HIS A 149 -19.56 -3.66 2.60
N TYR A 150 -19.84 -2.45 3.11
CA TYR A 150 -20.91 -1.62 2.58
C TYR A 150 -20.65 -1.20 1.13
N LEU A 151 -19.45 -0.70 0.83
CA LEU A 151 -19.05 -0.30 -0.53
C LEU A 151 -19.18 -1.45 -1.54
N MET A 152 -18.66 -2.63 -1.21
CA MET A 152 -18.74 -3.78 -2.10
C MET A 152 -20.18 -4.27 -2.26
N GLY A 153 -20.98 -4.25 -1.19
CA GLY A 153 -22.38 -4.60 -1.25
C GLY A 153 -23.18 -3.71 -2.21
N GLU A 154 -22.96 -2.39 -2.15
CA GLU A 154 -23.58 -1.43 -3.07
C GLU A 154 -23.09 -1.59 -4.52
N LEU A 155 -21.76 -1.76 -4.72
CA LEU A 155 -21.20 -1.99 -6.06
C LEU A 155 -21.77 -3.25 -6.73
N MET A 156 -22.00 -4.32 -5.98
CA MET A 156 -22.56 -5.58 -6.49
C MET A 156 -24.03 -5.46 -6.92
N GLN A 157 -24.75 -4.41 -6.49
CA GLN A 157 -26.13 -4.14 -6.97
C GLN A 157 -26.14 -3.41 -8.33
N LEU A 158 -24.99 -2.90 -8.80
CA LEU A 158 -24.90 -2.14 -10.04
C LEU A 158 -24.52 -3.05 -11.21
N ASP A 159 -25.50 -3.43 -12.04
CA ASP A 159 -25.29 -4.31 -13.18
C ASP A 159 -24.27 -3.80 -14.21
N PHE A 160 -24.03 -2.50 -14.21
CA PHE A 160 -23.07 -1.84 -15.10
C PHE A 160 -21.66 -1.74 -14.50
N VAL A 161 -21.43 -2.17 -13.26
CA VAL A 161 -20.12 -2.17 -12.60
C VAL A 161 -19.53 -3.58 -12.62
N GLN A 162 -18.23 -3.65 -12.85
CA GLN A 162 -17.43 -4.86 -12.73
C GLN A 162 -16.37 -4.65 -11.64
N ILE A 163 -16.45 -5.38 -10.55
CA ILE A 163 -15.39 -5.43 -9.53
C ILE A 163 -14.19 -6.21 -10.10
N ILE A 164 -13.00 -5.67 -9.91
CA ILE A 164 -11.74 -6.28 -10.35
C ILE A 164 -11.09 -7.01 -9.18
N GLY A 165 -10.91 -8.31 -9.31
CA GLY A 165 -10.35 -9.18 -8.28
C GLY A 165 -11.41 -9.94 -7.49
N SER A 166 -11.15 -10.18 -6.20
CA SER A 166 -12.05 -10.92 -5.32
C SER A 166 -13.31 -10.13 -4.99
N ILE A 167 -14.45 -10.80 -4.97
CA ILE A 167 -15.72 -10.25 -4.44
C ILE A 167 -15.94 -10.62 -2.95
N TYR A 168 -15.01 -11.37 -2.35
CA TYR A 168 -15.06 -11.71 -0.94
C TYR A 168 -14.37 -10.62 -0.13
N TRP A 169 -15.15 -9.86 0.64
CA TRP A 169 -14.70 -8.66 1.37
C TRP A 169 -13.89 -8.94 2.64
N ASP A 170 -13.97 -10.15 3.22
CA ASP A 170 -13.31 -10.50 4.49
C ASP A 170 -11.78 -10.34 4.48
N ASN A 171 -11.18 -10.28 3.29
CA ASN A 171 -9.74 -10.15 3.09
C ASN A 171 -9.37 -8.85 2.34
N HIS A 172 -10.27 -7.85 2.33
CA HIS A 172 -10.03 -6.55 1.72
C HIS A 172 -9.68 -5.50 2.77
N HIS A 173 -8.68 -4.67 2.47
CA HIS A 173 -8.20 -3.58 3.31
C HIS A 173 -8.28 -2.26 2.53
N GLY A 174 -9.32 -1.46 2.82
CA GLY A 174 -9.47 -0.07 2.38
C GLY A 174 -9.53 0.20 0.86
N VAL A 175 -9.34 -0.80 0.00
CA VAL A 175 -9.22 -0.61 -1.46
C VAL A 175 -10.17 -1.54 -2.23
N VAL A 176 -10.92 -0.97 -3.18
CA VAL A 176 -11.74 -1.72 -4.14
C VAL A 176 -11.49 -1.20 -5.55
N SER A 177 -11.04 -2.07 -6.44
CA SER A 177 -10.88 -1.76 -7.86
C SER A 177 -12.08 -2.22 -8.67
N PHE A 178 -12.48 -1.40 -9.65
CA PHE A 178 -13.67 -1.65 -10.46
C PHE A 178 -13.56 -0.99 -11.84
N ASN A 179 -14.44 -1.40 -12.77
CA ASN A 179 -14.69 -0.70 -14.02
C ASN A 179 -16.18 -0.50 -14.25
N VAL A 180 -16.56 0.54 -15.00
CA VAL A 180 -17.90 0.77 -15.50
C VAL A 180 -17.94 0.26 -16.94
N LYS A 181 -18.91 -0.59 -17.28
CA LYS A 181 -19.01 -1.24 -18.60
C LYS A 181 -19.08 -0.22 -19.73
N GLY A 182 -18.19 -0.35 -20.69
CA GLY A 182 -18.15 0.50 -21.89
C GLY A 182 -17.64 1.91 -21.66
N ILE A 183 -17.24 2.29 -20.46
CA ILE A 183 -16.75 3.64 -20.14
C ILE A 183 -15.29 3.55 -19.71
N HIS A 184 -14.44 4.40 -20.30
CA HIS A 184 -13.03 4.40 -19.97
C HIS A 184 -12.81 4.90 -18.52
N PRO A 185 -11.91 4.29 -17.72
CA PRO A 185 -11.68 4.66 -16.32
C PRO A 185 -11.36 6.14 -16.07
N HIS A 186 -10.66 6.81 -17.00
CA HIS A 186 -10.39 8.24 -16.90
C HIS A 186 -11.65 9.08 -17.02
N ASP A 187 -12.60 8.71 -17.87
CA ASP A 187 -13.87 9.43 -18.02
C ASP A 187 -14.72 9.25 -16.77
N VAL A 188 -14.76 8.03 -16.21
CA VAL A 188 -15.39 7.76 -14.91
C VAL A 188 -14.80 8.69 -13.84
N ALA A 189 -13.47 8.72 -13.69
CA ALA A 189 -12.82 9.55 -12.67
C ALA A 189 -13.08 11.05 -12.89
N SER A 190 -13.12 11.52 -14.15
CA SER A 190 -13.36 12.94 -14.46
C SER A 190 -14.77 13.39 -14.09
N ILE A 191 -15.79 12.57 -14.35
CA ILE A 191 -17.17 12.89 -13.97
C ILE A 191 -17.33 12.81 -12.44
N MET A 192 -16.77 11.79 -11.80
CA MET A 192 -16.78 11.65 -10.34
C MET A 192 -16.14 12.86 -9.65
N ASP A 193 -15.05 13.40 -10.22
CA ASP A 193 -14.37 14.59 -9.69
C ASP A 193 -15.26 15.83 -9.75
N MET A 194 -16.04 16.01 -10.85
CA MET A 194 -17.04 17.10 -10.94
C MET A 194 -18.13 16.98 -9.86
N ASP A 195 -18.46 15.77 -9.44
CA ASP A 195 -19.40 15.50 -8.34
C ASP A 195 -18.73 15.62 -6.96
N GLY A 196 -17.42 15.97 -6.91
CA GLY A 196 -16.64 16.09 -5.69
C GLY A 196 -16.35 14.73 -5.03
N VAL A 197 -16.19 13.68 -5.84
CA VAL A 197 -15.77 12.35 -5.40
C VAL A 197 -14.44 11.98 -6.05
N CYS A 198 -13.39 11.93 -5.26
CA CYS A 198 -12.04 11.62 -5.72
C CYS A 198 -11.79 10.11 -5.78
N ILE A 199 -11.60 9.59 -6.98
CA ILE A 199 -11.15 8.21 -7.20
C ILE A 199 -9.87 8.21 -8.04
N ARG A 200 -9.15 7.11 -8.06
CA ARG A 200 -7.99 6.96 -8.93
C ARG A 200 -8.32 6.10 -10.15
N ALA A 201 -7.92 6.56 -11.35
CA ALA A 201 -7.99 5.79 -12.59
C ALA A 201 -6.59 5.48 -13.14
N GLY A 202 -6.41 4.35 -13.79
CA GLY A 202 -5.19 3.97 -14.49
C GLY A 202 -4.64 2.59 -14.14
N HIS A 203 -3.33 2.42 -14.32
CA HIS A 203 -2.64 1.14 -14.13
C HIS A 203 -2.29 0.81 -12.67
N HIS A 204 -2.38 1.76 -11.76
CA HIS A 204 -2.02 1.66 -10.33
C HIS A 204 -0.61 1.12 -10.07
N CYS A 205 0.35 1.38 -10.99
CA CYS A 205 1.72 0.85 -10.97
C CYS A 205 1.78 -0.69 -11.05
N ALA A 206 0.78 -1.35 -11.65
CA ALA A 206 0.62 -2.80 -11.64
C ALA A 206 0.14 -3.36 -12.99
N GLN A 207 0.66 -2.86 -14.12
CA GLN A 207 0.30 -3.32 -15.47
C GLN A 207 0.36 -4.84 -15.63
N PRO A 208 1.41 -5.56 -15.16
CA PRO A 208 1.46 -7.02 -15.27
C PRO A 208 0.29 -7.72 -14.57
N LEU A 209 -0.17 -7.21 -13.42
CA LEU A 209 -1.33 -7.74 -12.71
C LEU A 209 -2.61 -7.53 -13.53
N LEU A 210 -2.82 -6.32 -14.06
CA LEU A 210 -4.00 -6.02 -14.87
C LEU A 210 -4.02 -6.86 -16.17
N THR A 211 -2.86 -7.10 -16.77
CA THR A 211 -2.72 -8.03 -17.91
C THR A 211 -3.12 -9.45 -17.52
N TRP A 212 -2.62 -9.94 -16.38
CA TRP A 212 -2.93 -11.28 -15.90
C TRP A 212 -4.42 -11.46 -15.57
N LEU A 213 -5.07 -10.42 -15.06
CA LEU A 213 -6.51 -10.38 -14.76
C LEU A 213 -7.38 -10.18 -16.01
N GLY A 214 -6.78 -9.92 -17.19
CA GLY A 214 -7.51 -9.64 -18.42
C GLY A 214 -8.30 -8.34 -18.39
N VAL A 215 -7.83 -7.34 -17.63
CA VAL A 215 -8.50 -6.04 -17.54
C VAL A 215 -8.36 -5.28 -18.83
N GLU A 216 -9.49 -4.87 -19.41
CA GLU A 216 -9.55 -4.11 -20.65
C GLU A 216 -8.77 -2.80 -20.54
N ASN A 217 -8.09 -2.40 -21.62
CA ASN A 217 -7.23 -1.21 -21.69
C ASN A 217 -6.12 -1.15 -20.62
N LEU A 218 -5.88 -2.23 -19.87
CA LEU A 218 -4.93 -2.30 -18.76
C LEU A 218 -5.15 -1.22 -17.70
N ALA A 219 -6.36 -0.70 -17.56
CA ALA A 219 -6.71 0.37 -16.63
C ALA A 219 -8.00 0.05 -15.87
N CYS A 220 -8.04 0.47 -14.63
CA CYS A 220 -9.26 0.40 -13.82
C CYS A 220 -9.41 1.63 -12.93
N CYS A 221 -10.61 1.83 -12.42
CA CYS A 221 -10.89 2.73 -11.32
C CYS A 221 -10.58 2.05 -9.99
N ARG A 222 -10.20 2.86 -8.99
CA ARG A 222 -9.97 2.40 -7.63
C ARG A 222 -10.60 3.39 -6.64
N ALA A 223 -11.54 2.89 -5.87
CA ALA A 223 -12.03 3.54 -4.67
C ALA A 223 -11.16 3.13 -3.48
N SER A 224 -10.87 4.09 -2.60
CA SER A 224 -10.12 3.84 -1.37
C SER A 224 -10.89 4.45 -0.21
N VAL A 225 -11.13 3.67 0.83
CA VAL A 225 -11.72 4.11 2.09
C VAL A 225 -10.71 3.99 3.23
N ALA A 226 -10.83 4.86 4.21
CA ALA A 226 -10.01 4.85 5.42
C ALA A 226 -10.93 5.08 6.65
N PHE A 227 -10.38 4.89 7.83
CA PHE A 227 -11.13 4.98 9.09
C PHE A 227 -11.87 6.30 9.30
N TYR A 228 -11.44 7.39 8.64
CA TYR A 228 -12.05 8.71 8.72
C TYR A 228 -13.19 8.94 7.72
N ASN A 229 -13.44 8.01 6.80
CA ASN A 229 -14.62 8.05 5.93
C ASN A 229 -15.88 7.60 6.67
N ASP A 230 -17.03 7.92 6.09
CA ASP A 230 -18.32 7.46 6.59
C ASP A 230 -19.21 6.86 5.47
N LYS A 231 -20.41 6.42 5.87
CA LYS A 231 -21.38 5.85 4.94
C LYS A 231 -21.83 6.86 3.88
N ALA A 232 -21.95 8.15 4.25
CA ALA A 232 -22.38 9.19 3.31
C ALA A 232 -21.38 9.43 2.18
N ASP A 233 -20.07 9.24 2.44
CA ASP A 233 -19.05 9.26 1.39
C ASP A 233 -19.29 8.15 0.35
N ILE A 234 -19.65 6.95 0.81
CA ILE A 234 -19.95 5.82 -0.07
C ILE A 234 -21.26 6.05 -0.82
N ASP A 235 -22.32 6.54 -0.15
CA ASP A 235 -23.60 6.87 -0.78
C ASP A 235 -23.40 7.91 -1.91
N LYS A 236 -22.56 8.91 -1.67
CA LYS A 236 -22.19 9.91 -2.67
C LYS A 236 -21.40 9.30 -3.83
N PHE A 237 -20.47 8.40 -3.55
CA PHE A 237 -19.73 7.66 -4.57
C PHE A 237 -20.68 6.83 -5.45
N ILE A 238 -21.64 6.09 -4.87
CA ILE A 238 -22.64 5.32 -5.63
C ILE A 238 -23.53 6.23 -6.49
N ALA A 239 -23.99 7.36 -5.94
CA ALA A 239 -24.75 8.35 -6.72
C ALA A 239 -23.94 8.88 -7.92
N GLY A 240 -22.65 9.14 -7.72
CA GLY A 240 -21.74 9.55 -8.81
C GLY A 240 -21.60 8.47 -9.90
N LEU A 241 -21.56 7.18 -9.54
CA LEU A 241 -21.53 6.10 -10.53
C LEU A 241 -22.82 6.04 -11.37
N HIS A 242 -23.99 6.29 -10.77
CA HIS A 242 -25.23 6.43 -11.52
C HIS A 242 -25.21 7.63 -12.47
N HIS A 243 -24.64 8.75 -12.03
CA HIS A 243 -24.47 9.94 -12.89
C HIS A 243 -23.52 9.64 -14.07
N VAL A 244 -22.37 8.97 -13.81
CA VAL A 244 -21.48 8.49 -14.88
C VAL A 244 -22.25 7.62 -15.87
N TRP A 245 -22.99 6.63 -15.39
CA TRP A 245 -23.71 5.72 -16.26
C TRP A 245 -24.77 6.44 -17.12
N SER A 246 -25.55 7.34 -16.52
CA SER A 246 -26.58 8.10 -17.25
C SER A 246 -26.00 9.07 -18.26
N THR A 247 -24.81 9.62 -18.04
CA THR A 247 -24.14 10.52 -18.98
C THR A 247 -23.79 9.84 -20.31
N PHE A 248 -23.47 8.54 -20.30
CA PHE A 248 -23.09 7.81 -21.49
C PHE A 248 -24.21 6.92 -22.08
N ASN A 249 -25.28 6.65 -21.33
CA ASN A 249 -26.32 5.70 -21.72
C ASN A 249 -27.75 6.25 -21.57
N GLY A 250 -27.88 7.56 -21.25
CA GLY A 250 -29.17 8.27 -21.08
C GLY A 250 -29.77 8.84 -22.34
#